data_ceb4a3d7243c2e74200d00286e58849a
#
_entry.id   ceb4a3d7243c2e74200d00286e58849a
#
_cell.length_a   1.000
_cell.length_b   1.000
_cell.length_c   1.000
_cell.angle_alpha   90.00
_cell.angle_beta   90.00
_cell.angle_gamma   90.00
#
_symmetry.space_group_name_H-M   'P 1'
#
loop_
_entity.id
_entity.type
_entity.pdbx_description
1 polymer ?
#
loop_
_entity_poly.entity_id
_entity_poly.type
_entity_poly.pdbx_seq_one_letter_code
_entity_poly.pdbx_strand_id
1 'polypeptide(L)'
;MKAQVLLPKIFNFSFTYETKKEKLTPGDIVEVPFGKEKAIGVVWPDQSFAPKDIKIKNIHKKIGKITLNKNFINFMKWFAMYNVTPLGLVLKMIIGGNKNLFIKNNKNFDLKVIKAKKFNLNQEQNNALKFLNSKNNIFDVSVLQGTTGSGKTLVYFERIKKIISEKKQALVL
;
A
#
# COMPACT_ATOMS: atom_id res chain seq x y z
N MET A 1 12.57 24.74 1.69
CA MET A 1 11.28 24.27 2.29
C MET A 1 11.59 23.17 3.30
N LYS A 2 10.75 23.01 4.34
CA LYS A 2 10.90 21.93 5.32
C LYS A 2 9.90 20.82 5.03
N ALA A 3 10.29 19.55 5.18
CA ALA A 3 9.44 18.38 5.06
C ALA A 3 9.59 17.50 6.28
N GLN A 4 8.50 16.90 6.72
CA GLN A 4 8.49 15.90 7.79
C GLN A 4 8.69 14.52 7.16
N VAL A 5 9.57 13.71 7.72
CA VAL A 5 9.88 12.38 7.19
C VAL A 5 9.77 11.35 8.32
N LEU A 6 8.84 10.41 8.16
CA LEU A 6 8.75 9.24 9.02
C LEU A 6 9.80 8.22 8.59
N LEU A 7 10.58 7.72 9.54
CA LEU A 7 11.62 6.73 9.30
C LEU A 7 11.19 5.33 9.76
N PRO A 8 11.61 4.24 9.09
CA PRO A 8 11.32 2.87 9.47
C PRO A 8 12.18 2.42 10.66
N LYS A 9 12.04 3.10 11.77
CA LYS A 9 12.77 2.93 13.04
C LYS A 9 11.77 2.90 14.18
N ILE A 10 12.24 2.69 15.41
CA ILE A 10 11.40 2.57 16.62
C ILE A 10 10.64 3.87 17.01
N PHE A 11 10.77 4.93 16.25
CA PHE A 11 10.20 6.22 16.59
C PHE A 11 8.71 6.30 16.25
N ASN A 12 7.97 7.01 17.12
CA ASN A 12 6.55 7.29 16.90
C ASN A 12 6.31 8.71 16.35
N PHE A 13 7.32 9.33 15.78
CA PHE A 13 7.28 10.69 15.25
C PHE A 13 8.13 10.81 13.99
N SER A 14 7.85 11.84 13.21
CA SER A 14 8.60 12.19 11.99
C SER A 14 9.73 13.17 12.30
N PHE A 15 10.76 13.15 11.48
CA PHE A 15 11.92 14.04 11.55
C PHE A 15 11.83 15.15 10.53
N THR A 16 12.29 16.35 10.90
CA THR A 16 12.32 17.50 10.00
C THR A 16 13.57 17.47 9.12
N TYR A 17 13.38 17.60 7.82
CA TYR A 17 14.43 17.73 6.82
C TYR A 17 14.20 18.95 5.92
N GLU A 18 15.27 19.46 5.31
CA GLU A 18 15.17 20.48 4.27
C GLU A 18 15.07 19.87 2.88
N THR A 19 14.27 20.49 1.99
CA THR A 19 14.22 20.15 0.57
C THR A 19 14.57 21.38 -0.25
N LYS A 20 15.56 21.26 -1.16
CA LYS A 20 16.08 22.39 -1.94
C LYS A 20 15.51 22.48 -3.35
N LYS A 21 15.09 21.38 -3.96
CA LYS A 21 14.79 21.30 -5.41
C LYS A 21 13.49 20.57 -5.78
N GLU A 22 12.90 19.79 -4.91
CA GLU A 22 11.76 18.96 -5.27
C GLU A 22 10.52 19.35 -4.48
N LYS A 23 9.39 19.50 -5.17
CA LYS A 23 8.09 19.62 -4.53
C LYS A 23 7.67 18.25 -4.03
N LEU A 24 7.80 18.03 -2.73
CA LEU A 24 7.42 16.79 -2.07
C LEU A 24 5.99 16.88 -1.56
N THR A 25 5.29 15.77 -1.65
CA THR A 25 3.91 15.60 -1.14
C THR A 25 3.88 14.51 -0.07
N PRO A 26 2.94 14.58 0.90
CA PRO A 26 2.75 13.50 1.85
C PRO A 26 2.58 12.15 1.16
N GLY A 27 3.31 11.14 1.64
CA GLY A 27 3.34 9.81 1.05
C GLY A 27 4.52 9.56 0.11
N ASP A 28 5.24 10.60 -0.32
CA ASP A 28 6.43 10.43 -1.16
C ASP A 28 7.53 9.70 -0.41
N ILE A 29 8.20 8.78 -1.12
CA ILE A 29 9.30 8.01 -0.57
C ILE A 29 10.60 8.76 -0.86
N VAL A 30 11.40 8.97 0.17
CA VAL A 30 12.62 9.77 0.10
C VAL A 30 13.83 9.07 0.74
N GLU A 31 15.00 9.36 0.23
CA GLU A 31 16.27 8.99 0.86
C GLU A 31 16.79 10.19 1.67
N VAL A 32 17.05 9.94 2.96
CA VAL A 32 17.52 10.96 3.90
C VAL A 32 18.75 10.49 4.68
N PRO A 33 19.61 11.41 5.13
CA PRO A 33 20.70 11.08 6.03
C PRO A 33 20.15 10.86 7.45
N PHE A 34 20.51 9.73 8.08
CA PHE A 34 20.17 9.44 9.46
C PHE A 34 21.40 8.90 10.21
N GLY A 35 21.89 9.67 11.16
CA GLY A 35 23.19 9.40 11.78
C GLY A 35 24.33 9.45 10.73
N LYS A 36 25.07 8.36 10.63
CA LYS A 36 26.13 8.14 9.63
C LYS A 36 25.65 7.41 8.37
N GLU A 37 24.39 6.93 8.37
CA GLU A 37 23.81 6.12 7.30
C GLU A 37 22.79 6.90 6.47
N LYS A 38 22.39 6.30 5.36
CA LYS A 38 21.25 6.72 4.55
C LYS A 38 20.03 5.86 4.93
N ALA A 39 18.91 6.50 5.17
CA ALA A 39 17.65 5.82 5.45
C ALA A 39 16.61 6.15 4.36
N ILE A 40 15.74 5.19 4.06
CA ILE A 40 14.54 5.43 3.27
C ILE A 40 13.42 5.75 4.23
N GLY A 41 12.73 6.86 3.99
CA GLY A 41 11.58 7.30 4.78
C GLY A 41 10.43 7.73 3.89
N VAL A 42 9.33 8.12 4.51
CA VAL A 42 8.13 8.62 3.83
C VAL A 42 7.83 10.03 4.30
N VAL A 43 7.56 10.93 3.36
CA VAL A 43 7.09 12.29 3.68
C VAL A 43 5.76 12.18 4.41
N TRP A 44 5.71 12.72 5.62
CA TRP A 44 4.61 12.53 6.55
C TRP A 44 3.78 13.81 6.69
N PRO A 45 2.44 13.73 6.76
CA PRO A 45 1.59 14.91 6.77
C PRO A 45 1.57 15.67 8.10
N ASP A 46 2.04 15.04 9.20
CA ASP A 46 1.97 15.66 10.51
C ASP A 46 3.14 16.63 10.71
N GLN A 47 2.86 17.76 11.36
CA GLN A 47 3.91 18.68 11.79
C GLN A 47 4.54 18.14 13.08
N SER A 48 5.83 17.82 13.04
CA SER A 48 6.60 17.55 14.24
C SER A 48 7.39 18.78 14.63
N PHE A 49 7.57 18.99 15.93
CA PHE A 49 8.43 20.04 16.45
C PHE A 49 9.89 19.70 16.15
N ALA A 50 10.54 20.49 15.32
CA ALA A 50 12.00 20.47 15.26
C ALA A 50 12.53 21.27 16.45
N PRO A 51 13.37 20.68 17.31
CA PRO A 51 14.08 21.45 18.33
C PRO A 51 14.85 22.60 17.69
N LYS A 52 14.86 23.77 18.32
CA LYS A 52 15.44 25.01 17.76
C LYS A 52 16.94 24.92 17.47
N ASP A 53 17.66 24.03 18.17
CA ASP A 53 19.12 23.97 18.15
C ASP A 53 19.71 22.81 17.31
N ILE A 54 18.88 22.08 16.56
CA ILE A 54 19.36 20.97 15.73
C ILE A 54 19.56 21.43 14.27
N LYS A 55 20.77 21.21 13.75
CA LYS A 55 21.09 21.43 12.34
C LYS A 55 20.27 20.50 11.46
N ILE A 56 19.27 21.06 10.76
CA ILE A 56 18.40 20.30 9.87
C ILE A 56 19.21 19.85 8.66
N LYS A 57 19.14 18.55 8.35
CA LYS A 57 19.81 17.94 7.19
C LYS A 57 18.93 17.99 5.96
N ASN A 58 19.54 17.94 4.77
CA ASN A 58 18.81 17.94 3.50
C ASN A 58 18.34 16.53 3.13
N ILE A 59 17.18 16.43 2.50
CA ILE A 59 16.74 15.24 1.78
C ILE A 59 17.70 15.02 0.60
N HIS A 60 18.17 13.79 0.43
CA HIS A 60 19.07 13.46 -0.67
C HIS A 60 18.32 13.43 -2.00
N LYS A 61 17.24 12.67 -2.08
CA LYS A 61 16.40 12.52 -3.28
C LYS A 61 15.05 11.87 -2.97
N LYS A 62 14.08 12.10 -3.85
CA LYS A 62 12.85 11.31 -3.94
C LYS A 62 13.15 9.97 -4.61
N ILE A 63 12.60 8.89 -4.09
CA ILE A 63 12.80 7.53 -4.61
C ILE A 63 11.53 7.08 -5.33
N GLY A 64 11.69 6.67 -6.60
CA GLY A 64 10.61 6.08 -7.39
C GLY A 64 9.45 7.02 -7.69
N LYS A 65 8.41 6.44 -8.29
CA LYS A 65 7.16 7.14 -8.65
C LYS A 65 5.98 6.77 -7.73
N ILE A 66 6.22 5.87 -6.78
CA ILE A 66 5.17 5.38 -5.87
C ILE A 66 5.03 6.38 -4.73
N THR A 67 3.80 6.82 -4.51
CA THR A 67 3.41 7.68 -3.39
C THR A 67 2.34 6.94 -2.59
N LEU A 68 2.51 6.86 -1.27
CA LEU A 68 1.49 6.29 -0.39
C LEU A 68 0.29 7.24 -0.35
N ASN A 69 -0.89 6.72 -0.68
CA ASN A 69 -2.09 7.54 -0.66
C ASN A 69 -2.56 7.87 0.77
N LYS A 70 -3.42 8.87 0.90
CA LYS A 70 -3.94 9.34 2.19
C LYS A 70 -4.64 8.23 3.00
N ASN A 71 -5.40 7.37 2.34
CA ASN A 71 -6.13 6.29 3.01
C ASN A 71 -5.16 5.27 3.63
N PHE A 72 -4.07 4.97 2.93
CA PHE A 72 -3.04 4.06 3.43
C PHE A 72 -2.26 4.68 4.61
N ILE A 73 -1.96 5.98 4.55
CA ILE A 73 -1.36 6.71 5.68
C ILE A 73 -2.28 6.67 6.92
N ASN A 74 -3.58 6.89 6.73
CA ASN A 74 -4.56 6.80 7.81
C ASN A 74 -4.66 5.37 8.36
N PHE A 75 -4.63 4.36 7.50
CA PHE A 75 -4.57 2.97 7.91
C PHE A 75 -3.33 2.68 8.77
N MET A 76 -2.15 3.17 8.37
CA MET A 76 -0.93 3.00 9.16
C MET A 76 -1.05 3.62 10.56
N LYS A 77 -1.64 4.81 10.67
CA LYS A 77 -1.90 5.48 11.96
C LYS A 77 -2.83 4.65 12.85
N TRP A 78 -3.93 4.19 12.26
CA TRP A 78 -4.88 3.33 12.96
C TRP A 78 -4.23 2.02 13.41
N PHE A 79 -3.47 1.36 12.52
CA PHE A 79 -2.79 0.08 12.81
C PHE A 79 -1.75 0.23 13.93
N ALA A 80 -0.98 1.33 13.92
CA ALA A 80 -0.01 1.64 14.96
C ALA A 80 -0.70 1.81 16.32
N MET A 81 -1.80 2.55 16.37
CA MET A 81 -2.57 2.79 17.58
C MET A 81 -3.24 1.50 18.08
N TYR A 82 -3.89 0.74 17.20
CA TYR A 82 -4.57 -0.50 17.55
C TYR A 82 -3.64 -1.57 18.13
N ASN A 83 -2.42 -1.70 17.57
CA ASN A 83 -1.42 -2.67 18.01
C ASN A 83 -0.44 -2.12 19.05
N VAL A 84 -0.65 -0.89 19.53
CA VAL A 84 0.27 -0.22 20.47
C VAL A 84 1.73 -0.27 19.97
N THR A 85 1.92 -0.08 18.68
CA THR A 85 3.22 -0.23 18.02
C THR A 85 3.70 1.12 17.49
N PRO A 86 4.98 1.49 17.69
CA PRO A 86 5.53 2.72 17.12
C PRO A 86 5.32 2.82 15.62
N LEU A 87 4.84 3.97 15.16
CA LEU A 87 4.48 4.22 13.76
C LEU A 87 5.62 3.92 12.78
N GLY A 88 6.87 4.22 13.17
CA GLY A 88 8.05 3.90 12.36
C GLY A 88 8.30 2.39 12.21
N LEU A 89 7.87 1.55 13.17
CA LEU A 89 7.93 0.10 13.01
C LEU A 89 6.85 -0.40 12.06
N VAL A 90 5.66 0.19 12.05
CA VAL A 90 4.63 -0.10 11.05
C VAL A 90 5.16 0.25 9.66
N LEU A 91 5.81 1.40 9.50
CA LEU A 91 6.47 1.75 8.24
C LEU A 91 7.56 0.73 7.86
N LYS A 92 8.31 0.22 8.83
CA LYS A 92 9.35 -0.81 8.60
C LYS A 92 8.75 -2.10 8.04
N MET A 93 7.57 -2.53 8.49
CA MET A 93 6.87 -3.70 7.95
C MET A 93 6.55 -3.52 6.46
N ILE A 94 6.21 -2.29 6.05
CA ILE A 94 5.82 -1.97 4.67
C ILE A 94 7.05 -1.84 3.75
N ILE A 95 8.09 -1.14 4.21
CA ILE A 95 9.29 -0.82 3.41
C ILE A 95 10.36 -1.90 3.58
N GLY A 96 10.42 -2.56 4.73
CA GLY A 96 11.55 -3.39 5.16
C GLY A 96 11.77 -4.67 4.36
N GLY A 97 10.76 -5.18 3.67
CA GLY A 97 10.85 -6.45 2.96
C GLY A 97 11.59 -6.38 1.62
N ASN A 98 11.54 -5.26 0.93
CA ASN A 98 12.16 -5.15 -0.40
C ASN A 98 12.38 -3.71 -0.85
N LYS A 99 13.56 -3.17 -0.56
CA LYS A 99 13.99 -1.84 -1.03
C LYS A 99 13.87 -1.68 -2.56
N ASN A 100 13.96 -2.77 -3.31
CA ASN A 100 13.86 -2.78 -4.76
C ASN A 100 12.43 -2.55 -5.29
N LEU A 101 11.39 -2.78 -4.49
CA LEU A 101 10.00 -2.50 -4.90
C LEU A 101 9.77 -1.03 -5.21
N PHE A 102 10.48 -0.14 -4.52
CA PHE A 102 10.36 1.31 -4.69
C PHE A 102 11.33 1.89 -5.73
N ILE A 103 12.40 1.14 -6.08
CA ILE A 103 13.48 1.60 -6.95
C ILE A 103 13.33 1.08 -8.38
N LYS A 104 12.84 -0.14 -8.56
CA LYS A 104 12.67 -0.74 -9.89
C LYS A 104 11.38 -0.28 -10.54
N ASN A 105 11.51 0.25 -11.76
CA ASN A 105 10.39 0.34 -12.70
C ASN A 105 9.72 -1.04 -12.79
N ASN A 106 8.40 -1.05 -12.66
CA ASN A 106 7.60 -2.24 -12.86
C ASN A 106 8.10 -3.00 -14.09
N LYS A 107 8.76 -4.13 -13.88
CA LYS A 107 8.75 -5.14 -14.92
C LYS A 107 7.28 -5.45 -15.11
N ASN A 108 6.74 -5.16 -16.29
CA ASN A 108 5.44 -5.68 -16.68
C ASN A 108 5.48 -7.17 -16.36
N PHE A 109 4.74 -7.59 -15.37
CA PHE A 109 4.45 -9.01 -15.21
C PHE A 109 3.55 -9.33 -16.39
N ASP A 110 4.13 -9.82 -17.47
CA ASP A 110 3.37 -10.50 -18.50
C ASP A 110 2.77 -11.74 -17.84
N LEU A 111 1.61 -11.54 -17.25
CA LEU A 111 0.75 -12.62 -16.83
C LEU A 111 0.45 -13.39 -18.11
N LYS A 112 1.17 -14.51 -18.35
CA LYS A 112 0.73 -15.50 -19.30
C LYS A 112 -0.68 -15.87 -18.88
N VAL A 113 -1.65 -15.36 -19.64
CA VAL A 113 -3.05 -15.68 -19.42
C VAL A 113 -3.17 -17.18 -19.70
N ILE A 114 -3.05 -17.97 -18.65
CA ILE A 114 -3.38 -19.39 -18.72
C ILE A 114 -4.84 -19.42 -19.17
N LYS A 115 -5.13 -20.03 -20.31
CA LYS A 115 -6.52 -20.20 -20.79
C LYS A 115 -7.29 -20.92 -19.70
N ALA A 116 -7.94 -20.15 -18.86
CA ALA A 116 -8.68 -20.70 -17.73
C ALA A 116 -9.88 -21.48 -18.25
N LYS A 117 -10.04 -22.71 -17.77
CA LYS A 117 -11.18 -23.55 -18.08
C LYS A 117 -12.47 -22.77 -17.81
N LYS A 118 -13.42 -22.76 -18.77
CA LYS A 118 -14.74 -22.20 -18.54
C LYS A 118 -15.52 -23.17 -17.65
N PHE A 119 -16.07 -22.66 -16.56
CA PHE A 119 -16.97 -23.41 -15.70
C PHE A 119 -18.41 -23.05 -16.07
N ASN A 120 -19.28 -24.06 -16.15
CA ASN A 120 -20.72 -23.83 -16.28
C ASN A 120 -21.29 -23.57 -14.88
N LEU A 121 -21.64 -22.32 -14.63
CA LEU A 121 -22.29 -21.92 -13.38
C LEU A 121 -23.79 -22.21 -13.48
N ASN A 122 -24.39 -22.71 -12.40
CA ASN A 122 -25.83 -22.81 -12.28
C ASN A 122 -26.49 -21.43 -12.09
N GLN A 123 -27.81 -21.37 -12.06
CA GLN A 123 -28.56 -20.11 -11.99
C GLN A 123 -28.26 -19.32 -10.70
N GLU A 124 -28.16 -19.97 -9.54
CA GLU A 124 -27.84 -19.33 -8.26
C GLU A 124 -26.43 -18.77 -8.24
N GLN A 125 -25.46 -19.54 -8.72
CA GLN A 125 -24.08 -19.11 -8.84
C GLN A 125 -23.93 -17.92 -9.80
N ASN A 126 -24.66 -17.91 -10.91
CA ASN A 126 -24.70 -16.80 -11.84
C ASN A 126 -25.32 -15.54 -11.21
N ASN A 127 -26.38 -15.68 -10.43
CA ASN A 127 -26.99 -14.57 -9.72
C ASN A 127 -26.03 -13.98 -8.67
N ALA A 128 -25.35 -14.83 -7.91
CA ALA A 128 -24.33 -14.41 -6.95
C ALA A 128 -23.17 -13.67 -7.66
N LEU A 129 -22.70 -14.18 -8.79
CA LEU A 129 -21.64 -13.55 -9.58
C LEU A 129 -22.08 -12.18 -10.16
N LYS A 130 -23.33 -12.08 -10.65
CA LYS A 130 -23.90 -10.80 -11.10
C LYS A 130 -23.93 -9.77 -9.97
N PHE A 131 -24.38 -10.18 -8.78
CA PHE A 131 -24.40 -9.32 -7.59
C PHE A 131 -22.99 -8.82 -7.23
N LEU A 132 -22.00 -9.72 -7.14
CA LEU A 132 -20.61 -9.35 -6.86
C LEU A 132 -20.03 -8.42 -7.94
N ASN A 133 -20.46 -8.57 -9.19
CA ASN A 133 -20.00 -7.75 -10.30
C ASN A 133 -20.70 -6.38 -10.40
N SER A 134 -21.88 -6.20 -9.80
CA SER A 134 -22.62 -4.93 -9.81
C SER A 134 -21.97 -3.87 -8.90
N LYS A 135 -21.19 -4.30 -7.92
CA LYS A 135 -20.52 -3.43 -6.97
C LYS A 135 -19.16 -2.99 -7.50
N ASN A 136 -19.15 -1.90 -8.22
CA ASN A 136 -17.93 -1.34 -8.83
C ASN A 136 -17.39 -0.15 -8.03
N ASN A 137 -16.08 -0.16 -7.78
CA ASN A 137 -15.24 0.97 -7.34
C ASN A 137 -15.49 1.55 -5.93
N ILE A 138 -16.30 0.91 -5.10
CA ILE A 138 -16.50 1.29 -3.69
C ILE A 138 -16.00 0.14 -2.82
N PHE A 139 -15.38 0.46 -1.67
CA PHE A 139 -15.10 -0.56 -0.67
C PHE A 139 -16.42 -1.18 -0.22
N ASP A 140 -16.53 -2.50 -0.35
CA ASP A 140 -17.72 -3.26 0.03
C ASP A 140 -17.32 -4.60 0.62
N VAL A 141 -18.11 -5.06 1.57
CA VAL A 141 -18.00 -6.39 2.16
C VAL A 141 -19.22 -7.20 1.74
N SER A 142 -18.98 -8.31 1.07
CA SER A 142 -20.04 -9.21 0.63
C SER A 142 -19.81 -10.60 1.23
N VAL A 143 -20.88 -11.21 1.73
CA VAL A 143 -20.86 -12.56 2.26
C VAL A 143 -21.53 -13.50 1.26
N LEU A 144 -20.79 -14.52 0.80
CA LEU A 144 -21.33 -15.57 -0.04
C LEU A 144 -21.67 -16.79 0.83
N GLN A 145 -22.94 -16.98 1.13
CA GLN A 145 -23.44 -18.09 1.93
C GLN A 145 -23.82 -19.27 1.04
N GLY A 146 -23.61 -20.49 1.52
CA GLY A 146 -24.01 -21.73 0.84
C GLY A 146 -23.43 -22.95 1.55
N THR A 147 -24.05 -24.09 1.35
CA THR A 147 -23.60 -25.38 1.91
C THR A 147 -22.23 -25.80 1.39
N THR A 148 -21.58 -26.74 2.06
CA THR A 148 -20.36 -27.35 1.56
C THR A 148 -20.65 -28.03 0.20
N GLY A 149 -19.77 -27.84 -0.78
CA GLY A 149 -19.98 -28.39 -2.13
C GLY A 149 -20.90 -27.59 -3.04
N SER A 150 -21.55 -26.50 -2.59
CA SER A 150 -22.41 -25.65 -3.45
C SER A 150 -21.69 -24.89 -4.57
N GLY A 151 -20.37 -25.04 -4.66
CA GLY A 151 -19.57 -24.42 -5.74
C GLY A 151 -19.24 -22.93 -5.52
N LYS A 152 -19.26 -22.43 -4.28
CA LYS A 152 -18.84 -21.05 -3.95
C LYS A 152 -17.48 -20.68 -4.55
N THR A 153 -16.55 -21.63 -4.55
CA THR A 153 -15.21 -21.45 -5.12
C THR A 153 -15.25 -21.12 -6.62
N LEU A 154 -16.19 -21.68 -7.37
CA LEU A 154 -16.34 -21.37 -8.80
C LEU A 154 -16.78 -19.92 -9.00
N VAL A 155 -17.66 -19.41 -8.15
CA VAL A 155 -18.10 -18.01 -8.16
C VAL A 155 -16.91 -17.09 -7.89
N TYR A 156 -16.06 -17.40 -6.89
CA TYR A 156 -14.85 -16.64 -6.62
C TYR A 156 -13.89 -16.64 -7.80
N PHE A 157 -13.65 -17.79 -8.42
CA PHE A 157 -12.74 -17.88 -9.55
C PHE A 157 -13.22 -17.06 -10.75
N GLU A 158 -14.50 -17.07 -11.06
CA GLU A 158 -15.04 -16.23 -12.14
C GLU A 158 -14.93 -14.73 -11.81
N ARG A 159 -15.14 -14.33 -10.55
CA ARG A 159 -14.91 -12.95 -10.10
C ARG A 159 -13.44 -12.56 -10.22
N ILE A 160 -12.51 -13.43 -9.78
CA ILE A 160 -11.07 -13.21 -9.87
C ILE A 160 -10.61 -13.08 -11.32
N LYS A 161 -11.11 -13.94 -12.24
CA LYS A 161 -10.81 -13.82 -13.66
C LYS A 161 -11.16 -12.44 -14.21
N LYS A 162 -12.34 -11.92 -13.84
CA LYS A 162 -12.76 -10.58 -14.26
C LYS A 162 -11.81 -9.51 -13.70
N ILE A 163 -11.47 -9.57 -12.40
CA ILE A 163 -10.54 -8.61 -11.76
C ILE A 163 -9.18 -8.62 -12.46
N ILE A 164 -8.65 -9.81 -12.76
CA ILE A 164 -7.36 -9.95 -13.47
C ILE A 164 -7.46 -9.42 -14.89
N SER A 165 -8.57 -9.68 -15.61
CA SER A 165 -8.77 -9.14 -16.96
C SER A 165 -8.83 -7.61 -17.00
N GLU A 166 -9.28 -7.00 -15.90
CA GLU A 166 -9.25 -5.55 -15.69
C GLU A 166 -7.86 -5.02 -15.23
N LYS A 167 -6.81 -5.87 -15.27
CA LYS A 167 -5.45 -5.56 -14.79
C LYS A 167 -5.38 -5.13 -13.33
N LYS A 168 -6.33 -5.58 -12.52
CA LYS A 168 -6.36 -5.41 -11.07
C LYS A 168 -5.81 -6.64 -10.36
N GLN A 169 -5.62 -6.54 -9.04
CA GLN A 169 -5.09 -7.63 -8.22
C GLN A 169 -6.20 -8.25 -7.37
N ALA A 170 -6.08 -9.55 -7.10
CA ALA A 170 -6.93 -10.27 -6.17
C ALA A 170 -6.04 -10.97 -5.13
N LEU A 171 -6.43 -10.91 -3.86
CA LEU A 171 -5.81 -11.64 -2.76
C LEU A 171 -6.81 -12.68 -2.26
N VAL A 172 -6.37 -13.92 -2.18
CA VAL A 172 -7.13 -15.04 -1.62
C VAL A 172 -6.37 -15.52 -0.37
N LEU A 173 -7.07 -15.60 0.75
CA LEU A 173 -6.53 -16.03 2.05
C LEU A 173 -7.15 -17.36 2.47
#